data_8375055274b55b6d26d190ac410fbacc
#
_entry.id   8375055274b55b6d26d190ac410fbacc
#
_cell.length_a   1.000
_cell.length_b   1.000
_cell.length_c   1.000
_cell.angle_alpha   90.00
_cell.angle_beta   90.00
_cell.angle_gamma   90.00
#
_symmetry.space_group_name_H-M   'P 1'
#
loop_
_entity.id
_entity.type
_entity.pdbx_description
1 polymer ?
#
loop_
_entity_poly.entity_id
_entity_poly.type
_entity_poly.pdbx_seq_one_letter_code
_entity_poly.pdbx_strand_id
1 'polypeptide(L)'
;MTTSAEKRVPVRVGVLLINLGTPNAPEPGSVRLYLKEFLSDPRVVEIPQLVWQPILRSIILTTRPRRSAEAYRQIWTEEGSPLAVLTARQARALAGAFGPAVIVDHAMRYGQPAIAERIDALAAAGCERILIAPLYPQYCAATTATATDEAFAHLRRMRAQPAVRTLPPYHDDPAYISALARSVGEALAELKFQPQTILASFHGMPERTRQLGDPYYDQCRETARRLGDALGREVRLAFQSRFGRAEWLRPYTDASLRALPGEGVTKIAVIAPGFAADCLETLEELAIRGRAAFLESGGSDFAYLPCLNDSAVCIEMLRTLIGRELEGWLAPE
;
A
#
# COMPACT_ATOMS: atom_id res chain seq x y z
N MET A 1 15.07 -42.33 -37.60
CA MET A 1 15.11 -40.86 -37.37
C MET A 1 14.46 -40.56 -36.07
N THR A 2 15.23 -40.52 -34.99
CA THR A 2 14.76 -40.20 -33.62
C THR A 2 14.73 -38.68 -33.52
N THR A 3 13.54 -38.09 -33.57
CA THR A 3 13.32 -36.69 -33.25
C THR A 3 13.68 -36.46 -31.78
N SER A 4 14.82 -35.81 -31.58
CA SER A 4 15.19 -35.26 -30.26
C SER A 4 14.07 -34.34 -29.83
N ALA A 5 13.34 -34.72 -28.78
CA ALA A 5 12.41 -33.84 -28.11
C ALA A 5 13.25 -32.70 -27.52
N GLU A 6 13.25 -31.55 -28.16
CA GLU A 6 13.79 -30.32 -27.59
C GLU A 6 13.13 -30.18 -26.21
N LYS A 7 13.94 -30.26 -25.14
CA LYS A 7 13.50 -29.94 -23.78
C LYS A 7 13.04 -28.47 -23.83
N ARG A 8 11.72 -28.27 -23.92
CA ARG A 8 11.15 -26.94 -23.73
C ARG A 8 11.65 -26.43 -22.38
N VAL A 9 12.40 -25.34 -22.43
CA VAL A 9 12.75 -24.60 -21.21
C VAL A 9 11.44 -24.29 -20.49
N PRO A 10 11.27 -24.63 -19.22
CA PRO A 10 10.02 -24.36 -18.52
C PRO A 10 9.72 -22.86 -18.56
N VAL A 11 8.52 -22.52 -18.98
CA VAL A 11 8.06 -21.13 -19.04
C VAL A 11 8.16 -20.53 -17.64
N ARG A 12 8.99 -19.51 -17.48
CA ARG A 12 9.12 -18.77 -16.23
C ARG A 12 7.96 -17.81 -16.05
N VAL A 13 7.44 -17.75 -14.85
CA VAL A 13 6.38 -16.81 -14.47
C VAL A 13 6.99 -15.68 -13.63
N GLY A 14 6.71 -14.45 -14.00
CA GLY A 14 7.07 -13.26 -13.22
C GLY A 14 5.93 -12.83 -12.31
N VAL A 15 6.24 -12.39 -11.12
CA VAL A 15 5.33 -11.66 -10.21
C VAL A 15 5.94 -10.33 -9.89
N LEU A 16 5.26 -9.25 -10.23
CA LEU A 16 5.69 -7.89 -9.96
C LEU A 16 4.82 -7.29 -8.86
N LEU A 17 5.35 -7.24 -7.63
CA LEU A 17 4.73 -6.53 -6.53
C LEU A 17 4.84 -5.03 -6.77
N ILE A 18 3.74 -4.29 -6.68
CA ILE A 18 3.76 -2.83 -6.87
C ILE A 18 3.26 -2.12 -5.62
N ASN A 19 4.05 -1.18 -5.12
CA ASN A 19 3.67 -0.28 -4.05
C ASN A 19 3.72 1.18 -4.53
N LEU A 20 3.23 2.12 -3.71
CA LEU A 20 3.07 3.52 -4.09
C LEU A 20 4.39 4.19 -4.47
N GLY A 21 5.41 3.97 -3.66
CA GLY A 21 6.71 4.60 -3.81
C GLY A 21 7.02 5.63 -2.73
N THR A 22 8.25 6.12 -2.80
CA THR A 22 8.83 6.97 -1.78
C THR A 22 9.99 7.77 -2.40
N PRO A 23 10.39 8.93 -1.85
CA PRO A 23 11.58 9.61 -2.32
C PRO A 23 12.84 8.76 -2.07
N ASN A 24 13.87 8.97 -2.89
CA ASN A 24 15.14 8.23 -2.76
C ASN A 24 15.97 8.65 -1.53
N ALA A 25 15.69 9.83 -0.97
CA ALA A 25 16.35 10.34 0.24
C ALA A 25 15.41 11.30 0.99
N PRO A 26 15.56 11.47 2.32
CA PRO A 26 14.72 12.36 3.13
C PRO A 26 15.19 13.83 3.02
N GLU A 27 15.46 14.27 1.79
CA GLU A 27 15.97 15.59 1.47
C GLU A 27 15.00 16.37 0.58
N PRO A 28 14.92 17.71 0.71
CA PRO A 28 13.96 18.50 -0.05
C PRO A 28 14.04 18.31 -1.56
N GLY A 29 15.22 18.09 -2.13
CA GLY A 29 15.44 17.86 -3.55
C GLY A 29 14.81 16.54 -4.02
N SER A 30 15.09 15.46 -3.32
CA SER A 30 14.57 14.12 -3.60
C SER A 30 13.05 14.06 -3.40
N VAL A 31 12.56 14.64 -2.30
CA VAL A 31 11.12 14.74 -2.02
C VAL A 31 10.39 15.57 -3.08
N ARG A 32 11.02 16.64 -3.59
CA ARG A 32 10.44 17.46 -4.67
C ARG A 32 10.25 16.65 -5.96
N LEU A 33 11.22 15.81 -6.33
CA LEU A 33 11.12 14.95 -7.52
C LEU A 33 9.99 13.95 -7.36
N TYR A 34 9.92 13.27 -6.23
CA TYR A 34 8.85 12.33 -5.89
C TYR A 34 7.47 13.00 -5.92
N LEU A 35 7.30 14.13 -5.23
CA LEU A 35 6.04 14.87 -5.20
C LEU A 35 5.63 15.39 -6.58
N LYS A 36 6.59 15.76 -7.44
CA LYS A 36 6.30 16.18 -8.80
C LYS A 36 5.71 15.02 -9.61
N GLU A 37 6.29 13.84 -9.54
CA GLU A 37 5.79 12.66 -10.23
C GLU A 37 4.41 12.26 -9.70
N PHE A 38 4.28 12.08 -8.40
CA PHE A 38 3.05 11.68 -7.71
C PHE A 38 1.88 12.64 -7.97
N LEU A 39 2.08 13.93 -7.77
CA LEU A 39 1.02 14.93 -7.91
C LEU A 39 0.76 15.37 -9.37
N SER A 40 1.56 14.93 -10.33
CA SER A 40 1.29 15.13 -11.75
C SER A 40 0.37 14.06 -12.33
N ASP A 41 0.11 12.99 -11.61
CA ASP A 41 -0.77 11.92 -12.07
C ASP A 41 -2.24 12.37 -12.02
N PRO A 42 -2.97 12.31 -13.16
CA PRO A 42 -4.38 12.70 -13.21
C PRO A 42 -5.29 11.76 -12.40
N ARG A 43 -4.85 10.52 -12.09
CA ARG A 43 -5.57 9.62 -11.18
C ARG A 43 -5.47 10.05 -9.71
N VAL A 44 -4.41 10.78 -9.35
CA VAL A 44 -4.18 11.28 -7.99
C VAL A 44 -4.80 12.65 -7.80
N VAL A 45 -4.63 13.52 -8.79
CA VAL A 45 -5.20 14.88 -8.77
C VAL A 45 -6.09 15.07 -9.99
N GLU A 46 -7.37 14.88 -9.79
CA GLU A 46 -8.42 14.97 -10.83
C GLU A 46 -8.81 16.42 -11.17
N ILE A 47 -7.81 17.30 -11.27
CA ILE A 47 -7.95 18.67 -11.72
C ILE A 47 -7.38 18.77 -13.14
N PRO A 48 -8.04 19.50 -14.09
CA PRO A 48 -7.49 19.68 -15.42
C PRO A 48 -6.02 20.13 -15.39
N GLN A 49 -5.16 19.43 -16.12
CA GLN A 49 -3.70 19.62 -16.04
C GLN A 49 -3.25 21.05 -16.34
N LEU A 50 -3.95 21.75 -17.24
CA LEU A 50 -3.68 23.16 -17.55
C LEU A 50 -3.84 24.09 -16.34
N VAL A 51 -4.75 23.75 -15.42
CA VAL A 51 -4.97 24.50 -14.17
C VAL A 51 -4.02 24.01 -13.07
N TRP A 52 -3.86 22.69 -12.98
CA TRP A 52 -3.12 22.08 -11.89
C TRP A 52 -1.60 22.27 -12.00
N GLN A 53 -1.01 22.11 -13.18
CA GLN A 53 0.44 22.17 -13.35
C GLN A 53 1.08 23.50 -12.91
N PRO A 54 0.50 24.68 -13.19
CA PRO A 54 1.01 25.93 -12.64
C PRO A 54 0.98 25.94 -11.10
N ILE A 55 -0.11 25.50 -10.47
CA ILE A 55 -0.26 25.44 -9.00
C ILE A 55 0.77 24.47 -8.40
N LEU A 56 0.89 23.28 -8.98
CA LEU A 56 1.85 22.29 -8.55
C LEU A 56 3.28 22.86 -8.56
N ARG A 57 3.71 23.44 -9.67
CA ARG A 57 5.10 23.88 -9.86
C ARG A 57 5.45 25.15 -9.07
N SER A 58 4.53 26.11 -8.99
CA SER A 58 4.80 27.42 -8.36
C SER A 58 4.53 27.44 -6.85
N ILE A 59 3.57 26.64 -6.36
CA ILE A 59 3.17 26.66 -4.95
C ILE A 59 3.59 25.38 -4.24
N ILE A 60 3.07 24.24 -4.71
CA ILE A 60 3.22 22.98 -3.97
C ILE A 60 4.70 22.56 -3.91
N LEU A 61 5.37 22.51 -5.06
CA LEU A 61 6.77 22.06 -5.14
C LEU A 61 7.79 23.07 -4.61
N THR A 62 7.35 24.29 -4.23
CA THR A 62 8.20 25.27 -3.55
C THR A 62 8.07 25.21 -2.03
N THR A 63 6.87 24.91 -1.52
CA THR A 63 6.56 24.98 -0.08
C THR A 63 6.58 23.62 0.62
N ARG A 64 6.04 22.58 0.00
CA ARG A 64 5.89 21.24 0.63
C ARG A 64 7.18 20.44 0.80
N PRO A 65 8.18 20.45 -0.12
CA PRO A 65 9.30 19.53 -0.06
C PRO A 65 10.09 19.58 1.24
N ARG A 66 10.31 20.78 1.81
CA ARG A 66 11.04 20.94 3.08
C ARG A 66 10.31 20.28 4.25
N ARG A 67 9.01 20.60 4.40
CA ARG A 67 8.17 20.04 5.47
C ARG A 67 8.02 18.51 5.34
N SER A 68 7.83 18.01 4.12
CA SER A 68 7.74 16.57 3.89
C SER A 68 9.09 15.88 4.14
N ALA A 69 10.22 16.50 3.79
CA ALA A 69 11.55 15.97 4.09
C ALA A 69 11.80 15.86 5.60
N GLU A 70 11.32 16.83 6.40
CA GLU A 70 11.38 16.76 7.86
C GLU A 70 10.58 15.57 8.41
N ALA A 71 9.39 15.33 7.88
CA ALA A 71 8.57 14.18 8.24
C ALA A 71 9.24 12.85 7.85
N TYR A 72 9.79 12.76 6.62
CA TYR A 72 10.56 11.58 6.20
C TYR A 72 11.77 11.29 7.09
N ARG A 73 12.53 12.31 7.55
CA ARG A 73 13.67 12.12 8.45
C ARG A 73 13.29 11.45 9.76
N GLN A 74 12.07 11.66 10.27
CA GLN A 74 11.62 11.06 11.52
C GLN A 74 11.43 9.55 11.44
N ILE A 75 11.20 9.03 10.22
CA ILE A 75 10.93 7.61 10.00
C ILE A 75 12.02 6.91 9.19
N TRP A 76 13.00 7.67 8.68
CA TRP A 76 14.03 7.12 7.81
C TRP A 76 14.98 6.21 8.59
N THR A 77 15.24 5.03 8.04
CA THR A 77 16.15 4.05 8.64
C THR A 77 17.54 4.09 7.99
N GLU A 78 18.50 3.38 8.56
CA GLU A 78 19.83 3.20 7.95
C GLU A 78 19.75 2.51 6.58
N GLU A 79 18.76 1.63 6.37
CA GLU A 79 18.52 0.93 5.09
C GLU A 79 17.75 1.79 4.07
N GLY A 80 17.13 2.89 4.51
CA GLY A 80 16.35 3.78 3.65
C GLY A 80 14.92 4.01 4.12
N SER A 81 14.04 4.32 3.18
CA SER A 81 12.61 4.47 3.45
C SER A 81 11.98 3.13 3.87
N PRO A 82 11.23 3.10 4.99
CA PRO A 82 10.53 1.88 5.43
C PRO A 82 9.72 1.22 4.31
N LEU A 83 8.94 1.99 3.54
CA LEU A 83 8.15 1.47 2.43
C LEU A 83 8.99 0.72 1.40
N ALA A 84 10.12 1.29 0.99
CA ALA A 84 11.02 0.69 0.00
C ALA A 84 11.67 -0.59 0.54
N VAL A 85 12.19 -0.52 1.76
CA VAL A 85 12.88 -1.64 2.42
C VAL A 85 11.92 -2.81 2.63
N LEU A 86 10.74 -2.55 3.19
CA LEU A 86 9.74 -3.58 3.49
C LEU A 86 9.18 -4.20 2.21
N THR A 87 8.89 -3.42 1.16
CA THR A 87 8.43 -3.96 -0.12
C THR A 87 9.49 -4.87 -0.76
N ALA A 88 10.77 -4.47 -0.71
CA ALA A 88 11.87 -5.31 -1.20
C ALA A 88 12.03 -6.60 -0.40
N ARG A 89 11.82 -6.56 0.93
CA ARG A 89 11.84 -7.74 1.79
C ARG A 89 10.66 -8.66 1.52
N GLN A 90 9.45 -8.12 1.31
CA GLN A 90 8.28 -8.89 0.90
C GLN A 90 8.55 -9.66 -0.40
N ALA A 91 9.12 -9.01 -1.42
CA ALA A 91 9.45 -9.66 -2.69
C ALA A 91 10.47 -10.80 -2.52
N ARG A 92 11.52 -10.58 -1.75
CA ARG A 92 12.55 -11.61 -1.46
C ARG A 92 11.97 -12.82 -0.71
N ALA A 93 11.18 -12.57 0.31
CA ALA A 93 10.57 -13.64 1.11
C ALA A 93 9.58 -14.45 0.27
N LEU A 94 8.79 -13.77 -0.56
CA LEU A 94 7.82 -14.41 -1.44
C LEU A 94 8.51 -15.24 -2.55
N ALA A 95 9.64 -14.77 -3.11
CA ALA A 95 10.44 -15.54 -4.05
C ALA A 95 10.90 -16.87 -3.45
N GLY A 96 11.35 -16.85 -2.19
CA GLY A 96 11.69 -18.07 -1.45
C GLY A 96 10.50 -19.02 -1.27
N ALA A 97 9.30 -18.48 -1.11
CA ALA A 97 8.09 -19.28 -0.90
C ALA A 97 7.54 -19.95 -2.17
N PHE A 98 7.80 -19.39 -3.37
CA PHE A 98 7.38 -19.97 -4.65
C PHE A 98 8.43 -20.85 -5.32
N GLY A 99 9.69 -20.73 -4.93
CA GLY A 99 10.79 -21.49 -5.54
C GLY A 99 11.16 -20.99 -6.95
N PRO A 100 12.02 -21.75 -7.70
CA PRO A 100 12.71 -21.26 -8.90
C PRO A 100 11.82 -21.09 -10.14
N ALA A 101 10.60 -21.63 -10.14
CA ALA A 101 9.66 -21.50 -11.28
C ALA A 101 9.03 -20.11 -11.37
N VAL A 102 9.05 -19.34 -10.27
CA VAL A 102 8.46 -18.01 -10.19
C VAL A 102 9.54 -16.99 -9.83
N ILE A 103 9.70 -15.97 -10.66
CA ILE A 103 10.57 -14.82 -10.36
C ILE A 103 9.71 -13.74 -9.75
N VAL A 104 9.97 -13.41 -8.49
CA VAL A 104 9.28 -12.31 -7.80
C VAL A 104 10.18 -11.09 -7.76
N ASP A 105 9.66 -9.97 -8.23
CA ASP A 105 10.31 -8.67 -8.17
C ASP A 105 9.34 -7.62 -7.63
N HIS A 106 9.82 -6.42 -7.38
CA HIS A 106 9.01 -5.31 -6.90
C HIS A 106 9.27 -4.03 -7.66
N ALA A 107 8.27 -3.18 -7.72
CA ALA A 107 8.35 -1.85 -8.30
C ALA A 107 7.59 -0.82 -7.46
N MET A 108 7.93 0.44 -7.69
CA MET A 108 7.22 1.59 -7.15
C MET A 108 6.43 2.27 -8.26
N ARG A 109 5.19 2.66 -7.95
CA ARG A 109 4.40 3.45 -8.90
C ARG A 109 5.03 4.82 -9.15
N TYR A 110 5.61 5.41 -8.10
CA TYR A 110 6.35 6.67 -8.17
C TYR A 110 7.73 6.50 -7.55
N GLY A 111 8.77 6.95 -8.26
CA GLY A 111 10.16 6.78 -7.85
C GLY A 111 10.76 5.45 -8.31
N GLN A 112 11.67 4.88 -7.51
CA GLN A 112 12.47 3.73 -7.90
C GLN A 112 12.28 2.52 -6.96
N PRO A 113 12.39 1.29 -7.51
CA PRO A 113 12.55 0.91 -8.92
C PRO A 113 11.26 1.10 -9.72
N ALA A 114 11.36 1.60 -10.96
CA ALA A 114 10.19 1.91 -11.79
C ALA A 114 9.51 0.65 -12.35
N ILE A 115 8.17 0.70 -12.52
CA ILE A 115 7.38 -0.42 -13.07
C ILE A 115 7.91 -0.86 -14.44
N ALA A 116 8.19 0.09 -15.34
CA ALA A 116 8.68 -0.19 -16.68
C ALA A 116 9.99 -0.99 -16.67
N GLU A 117 10.97 -0.56 -15.86
CA GLU A 117 12.27 -1.21 -15.73
C GLU A 117 12.15 -2.64 -15.19
N ARG A 118 11.23 -2.86 -14.25
CA ARG A 118 11.04 -4.20 -13.67
C ARG A 118 10.31 -5.15 -14.62
N ILE A 119 9.37 -4.66 -15.42
CA ILE A 119 8.73 -5.45 -16.49
C ILE A 119 9.79 -5.88 -17.52
N ASP A 120 10.66 -4.95 -17.96
CA ASP A 120 11.74 -5.27 -18.87
C ASP A 120 12.72 -6.29 -18.29
N ALA A 121 13.07 -6.15 -17.02
CA ALA A 121 13.95 -7.09 -16.30
C ALA A 121 13.33 -8.50 -16.22
N LEU A 122 12.05 -8.62 -15.90
CA LEU A 122 11.34 -9.90 -15.87
C LEU A 122 11.26 -10.53 -17.27
N ALA A 123 10.97 -9.75 -18.31
CA ALA A 123 10.95 -10.22 -19.68
C ALA A 123 12.35 -10.70 -20.13
N ALA A 124 13.41 -9.94 -19.81
CA ALA A 124 14.80 -10.33 -20.09
C ALA A 124 15.24 -11.59 -19.32
N ALA A 125 14.65 -11.84 -18.14
CA ALA A 125 14.86 -13.08 -17.38
C ALA A 125 14.09 -14.29 -17.95
N GLY A 126 13.36 -14.10 -19.06
CA GLY A 126 12.60 -15.15 -19.74
C GLY A 126 11.20 -15.38 -19.19
N CYS A 127 10.62 -14.41 -18.47
CA CYS A 127 9.22 -14.48 -18.07
C CYS A 127 8.31 -14.17 -19.26
N GLU A 128 7.62 -15.18 -19.77
CA GLU A 128 6.60 -15.03 -20.82
C GLU A 128 5.22 -14.69 -20.23
N ARG A 129 5.07 -14.78 -18.91
CA ARG A 129 3.84 -14.51 -18.16
C ARG A 129 4.20 -13.67 -16.95
N ILE A 130 3.50 -12.57 -16.73
CA ILE A 130 3.75 -11.66 -15.60
C ILE A 130 2.44 -11.36 -14.88
N LEU A 131 2.38 -11.63 -13.58
CA LEU A 131 1.33 -11.15 -12.71
C LEU A 131 1.72 -9.77 -12.16
N ILE A 132 0.94 -8.76 -12.48
CA ILE A 132 1.02 -7.43 -11.90
C ILE A 132 0.22 -7.46 -10.58
N ALA A 133 0.91 -7.28 -9.46
CA ALA A 133 0.34 -7.42 -8.13
C ALA A 133 0.43 -6.12 -7.32
N PRO A 134 -0.53 -5.19 -7.48
CA PRO A 134 -0.62 -4.00 -6.64
C PRO A 134 -0.88 -4.38 -5.18
N LEU A 135 -0.06 -3.87 -4.26
CA LEU A 135 -0.14 -4.16 -2.83
C LEU A 135 -1.17 -3.24 -2.12
N TYR A 136 -2.33 -3.07 -2.72
CA TYR A 136 -3.43 -2.28 -2.16
C TYR A 136 -4.65 -3.19 -1.97
N PRO A 137 -5.01 -3.52 -0.70
CA PRO A 137 -6.14 -4.41 -0.45
C PRO A 137 -7.46 -3.86 -0.99
N GLN A 138 -7.68 -2.56 -0.83
CA GLN A 138 -8.85 -1.85 -1.33
C GLN A 138 -8.52 -1.20 -2.68
N TYR A 139 -9.43 -1.37 -3.65
CA TYR A 139 -9.30 -0.66 -4.93
C TYR A 139 -9.50 0.84 -4.74
N CYS A 140 -8.65 1.60 -5.40
CA CYS A 140 -8.81 3.03 -5.58
C CYS A 140 -8.23 3.44 -6.94
N ALA A 141 -8.86 4.40 -7.61
CA ALA A 141 -8.33 4.92 -8.88
C ALA A 141 -6.92 5.53 -8.70
N ALA A 142 -6.66 6.17 -7.55
CA ALA A 142 -5.38 6.78 -7.22
C ALA A 142 -4.28 5.79 -6.78
N THR A 143 -4.57 4.48 -6.71
CA THR A 143 -3.60 3.45 -6.31
C THR A 143 -3.60 2.28 -7.30
N THR A 144 -4.58 1.39 -7.24
CA THR A 144 -4.64 0.19 -8.08
C THR A 144 -4.71 0.55 -9.56
N ALA A 145 -5.60 1.49 -9.94
CA ALA A 145 -5.75 1.84 -11.35
C ALA A 145 -4.50 2.54 -11.90
N THR A 146 -3.90 3.50 -11.18
CA THR A 146 -2.70 4.17 -11.68
C THR A 146 -1.50 3.22 -11.82
N ALA A 147 -1.36 2.23 -10.91
CA ALA A 147 -0.31 1.21 -11.01
C ALA A 147 -0.49 0.32 -12.25
N THR A 148 -1.72 -0.10 -12.53
CA THR A 148 -2.04 -0.89 -13.73
C THR A 148 -1.94 -0.06 -15.00
N ASP A 149 -2.37 1.20 -15.01
CA ASP A 149 -2.24 2.11 -16.14
C ASP A 149 -0.78 2.26 -16.57
N GLU A 150 0.16 2.43 -15.62
CA GLU A 150 1.59 2.56 -15.92
C GLU A 150 2.16 1.25 -16.52
N ALA A 151 1.80 0.11 -15.92
CA ALA A 151 2.21 -1.19 -16.44
C ALA A 151 1.71 -1.41 -17.89
N PHE A 152 0.43 -1.15 -18.15
CA PHE A 152 -0.14 -1.31 -19.50
C PHE A 152 0.37 -0.25 -20.49
N ALA A 153 0.66 0.97 -20.05
CA ALA A 153 1.27 1.99 -20.89
C ALA A 153 2.68 1.58 -21.35
N HIS A 154 3.45 0.90 -20.48
CA HIS A 154 4.74 0.33 -20.84
C HIS A 154 4.59 -0.87 -21.80
N LEU A 155 3.76 -1.85 -21.45
CA LEU A 155 3.49 -3.05 -22.25
C LEU A 155 3.08 -2.69 -23.69
N ARG A 156 2.22 -1.68 -23.86
CA ARG A 156 1.79 -1.21 -25.20
C ARG A 156 2.95 -0.80 -26.11
N ARG A 157 4.10 -0.43 -25.55
CA ARG A 157 5.30 -0.01 -26.32
C ARG A 157 6.23 -1.18 -26.63
N MET A 158 6.08 -2.31 -25.94
CA MET A 158 6.90 -3.50 -26.15
C MET A 158 6.53 -4.19 -27.48
N ARG A 159 7.54 -4.65 -28.25
CA ARG A 159 7.31 -5.44 -29.47
C ARG A 159 6.87 -6.86 -29.14
N ALA A 160 7.50 -7.50 -28.17
CA ALA A 160 7.13 -8.82 -27.64
C ALA A 160 6.58 -8.61 -26.22
N GLN A 161 5.27 -8.76 -26.08
CA GLN A 161 4.60 -8.58 -24.80
C GLN A 161 4.47 -9.93 -24.08
N PRO A 162 4.78 -10.01 -22.80
CA PRO A 162 4.39 -11.16 -21.98
C PRO A 162 2.87 -11.24 -21.83
N ALA A 163 2.35 -12.44 -21.59
CA ALA A 163 0.96 -12.58 -21.14
C ALA A 163 0.81 -11.99 -19.71
N VAL A 164 -0.25 -11.22 -19.46
CA VAL A 164 -0.38 -10.49 -18.20
C VAL A 164 -1.70 -10.82 -17.52
N ARG A 165 -1.65 -10.97 -16.19
CA ARG A 165 -2.78 -10.91 -15.27
C ARG A 165 -2.56 -9.80 -14.26
N THR A 166 -3.62 -9.35 -13.61
CA THR A 166 -3.55 -8.40 -12.49
C THR A 166 -4.15 -9.05 -11.25
N LEU A 167 -3.49 -8.87 -10.10
CA LEU A 167 -4.06 -9.28 -8.82
C LEU A 167 -5.30 -8.42 -8.54
N PRO A 168 -6.47 -9.02 -8.33
CA PRO A 168 -7.67 -8.26 -7.97
C PRO A 168 -7.56 -7.65 -6.57
N PRO A 169 -8.36 -6.62 -6.23
CA PRO A 169 -8.50 -6.14 -4.87
C PRO A 169 -8.88 -7.28 -3.93
N TYR A 170 -8.29 -7.31 -2.74
CA TYR A 170 -8.45 -8.40 -1.78
C TYR A 170 -8.93 -7.93 -0.40
N HIS A 171 -9.64 -6.79 -0.38
CA HIS A 171 -10.12 -6.10 0.82
C HIS A 171 -10.99 -6.95 1.75
N ASP A 172 -11.67 -7.95 1.23
CA ASP A 172 -12.58 -8.85 1.93
C ASP A 172 -12.17 -10.33 1.85
N ASP A 173 -11.01 -10.63 1.25
CA ASP A 173 -10.51 -12.00 1.11
C ASP A 173 -10.24 -12.63 2.49
N PRO A 174 -10.72 -13.86 2.73
CA PRO A 174 -10.52 -14.54 4.01
C PRO A 174 -9.05 -14.67 4.44
N ALA A 175 -8.12 -14.86 3.49
CA ALA A 175 -6.69 -14.94 3.79
C ALA A 175 -6.16 -13.59 4.33
N TYR A 176 -6.60 -12.47 3.73
CA TYR A 176 -6.23 -11.14 4.17
C TYR A 176 -6.84 -10.79 5.53
N ILE A 177 -8.13 -11.02 5.72
CA ILE A 177 -8.80 -10.74 7.01
C ILE A 177 -8.21 -11.60 8.14
N SER A 178 -7.91 -12.88 7.87
CA SER A 178 -7.27 -13.76 8.85
C SER A 178 -5.85 -13.28 9.20
N ALA A 179 -5.07 -12.84 8.20
CA ALA A 179 -3.73 -12.30 8.42
C ALA A 179 -3.77 -11.02 9.27
N LEU A 180 -4.70 -10.11 8.99
CA LEU A 180 -4.90 -8.91 9.79
C LEU A 180 -5.32 -9.25 11.23
N ALA A 181 -6.31 -10.14 11.39
CA ALA A 181 -6.82 -10.51 12.71
C ALA A 181 -5.72 -11.16 13.57
N ARG A 182 -4.92 -12.05 12.96
CA ARG A 182 -3.79 -12.67 13.63
C ARG A 182 -2.73 -11.65 14.05
N SER A 183 -2.27 -10.80 13.13
CA SER A 183 -1.26 -9.78 13.41
C SER A 183 -1.73 -8.79 14.49
N VAL A 184 -2.98 -8.33 14.40
CA VAL A 184 -3.58 -7.43 15.40
C VAL A 184 -3.72 -8.14 16.74
N GLY A 185 -4.17 -9.39 16.77
CA GLY A 185 -4.31 -10.19 17.99
C GLY A 185 -2.97 -10.40 18.71
N GLU A 186 -1.93 -10.77 17.96
CA GLU A 186 -0.56 -10.92 18.48
C GLU A 186 -0.05 -9.60 19.07
N ALA A 187 -0.18 -8.49 18.33
CA ALA A 187 0.25 -7.17 18.79
C ALA A 187 -0.54 -6.68 20.03
N LEU A 188 -1.84 -6.93 20.09
CA LEU A 188 -2.67 -6.59 21.25
C LEU A 188 -2.26 -7.38 22.51
N ALA A 189 -1.84 -8.63 22.36
CA ALA A 189 -1.39 -9.47 23.47
C ALA A 189 -0.08 -8.97 24.13
N GLU A 190 0.75 -8.25 23.37
CA GLU A 190 2.02 -7.67 23.83
C GLU A 190 1.83 -6.31 24.54
N LEU A 191 0.64 -5.69 24.42
CA LEU A 191 0.39 -4.38 25.03
C LEU A 191 0.32 -4.47 26.57
N LYS A 192 0.88 -3.48 27.21
CA LYS A 192 0.80 -3.31 28.69
C LYS A 192 -0.55 -2.77 29.17
N PHE A 193 -1.49 -2.51 28.27
CA PHE A 193 -2.82 -2.03 28.56
C PHE A 193 -3.84 -2.66 27.63
N GLN A 194 -5.11 -2.67 28.03
CA GLN A 194 -6.21 -3.14 27.18
C GLN A 194 -6.85 -1.94 26.48
N PRO A 195 -6.77 -1.83 25.14
CA PRO A 195 -7.45 -0.76 24.43
C PRO A 195 -8.98 -0.93 24.51
N GLN A 196 -9.68 0.17 24.75
CA GLN A 196 -11.13 0.20 24.79
C GLN A 196 -11.74 0.09 23.39
N THR A 197 -11.02 0.56 22.36
CA THR A 197 -11.41 0.45 20.96
C THR A 197 -10.20 0.31 20.05
N ILE A 198 -10.42 -0.21 18.83
CA ILE A 198 -9.46 -0.21 17.73
C ILE A 198 -9.95 0.78 16.71
N LEU A 199 -9.09 1.70 16.25
CA LEU A 199 -9.34 2.61 15.15
C LEU A 199 -8.60 2.14 13.91
N ALA A 200 -9.35 1.72 12.88
CA ALA A 200 -8.81 1.40 11.56
C ALA A 200 -8.76 2.69 10.72
N SER A 201 -7.56 3.22 10.54
CA SER A 201 -7.31 4.42 9.75
C SER A 201 -6.89 4.04 8.34
N PHE A 202 -7.64 4.52 7.34
CA PHE A 202 -7.34 4.37 5.92
C PHE A 202 -6.90 5.70 5.33
N HIS A 203 -6.20 5.69 4.21
CA HIS A 203 -5.88 6.93 3.53
C HIS A 203 -7.17 7.62 3.05
N GLY A 204 -7.32 8.90 3.33
CA GLY A 204 -8.47 9.68 2.87
C GLY A 204 -8.47 9.88 1.36
N MET A 205 -9.65 9.97 0.80
CA MET A 205 -9.89 10.36 -0.58
C MET A 205 -10.93 11.49 -0.63
N PRO A 206 -10.92 12.36 -1.65
CA PRO A 206 -11.99 13.32 -1.83
C PRO A 206 -13.35 12.62 -1.94
N GLU A 207 -14.38 13.12 -1.26
CA GLU A 207 -15.75 12.55 -1.31
C GLU A 207 -16.27 12.43 -2.75
N ARG A 208 -15.84 13.32 -3.63
CA ARG A 208 -16.16 13.30 -5.05
C ARG A 208 -15.77 11.97 -5.72
N THR A 209 -14.66 11.32 -5.34
CA THR A 209 -14.25 10.05 -5.96
C THR A 209 -15.29 8.97 -5.75
N ARG A 210 -15.88 8.90 -4.53
CA ARG A 210 -16.99 8.00 -4.21
C ARG A 210 -18.22 8.30 -5.04
N GLN A 211 -18.57 9.59 -5.20
CA GLN A 211 -19.71 10.02 -6.03
C GLN A 211 -19.53 9.65 -7.50
N LEU A 212 -18.28 9.55 -7.98
CA LEU A 212 -17.94 9.11 -9.34
C LEU A 212 -17.87 7.58 -9.48
N GLY A 213 -18.14 6.83 -8.41
CA GLY A 213 -18.23 5.37 -8.44
C GLY A 213 -16.97 4.63 -8.00
N ASP A 214 -15.97 5.31 -7.38
CA ASP A 214 -14.83 4.61 -6.79
C ASP A 214 -15.31 3.79 -5.58
N PRO A 215 -15.06 2.46 -5.53
CA PRO A 215 -15.58 1.58 -4.49
C PRO A 215 -14.80 1.68 -3.17
N TYR A 216 -13.74 2.47 -3.11
CA TYR A 216 -12.76 2.52 -2.02
C TYR A 216 -13.40 2.64 -0.62
N TYR A 217 -14.33 3.59 -0.47
CA TYR A 217 -15.02 3.80 0.83
C TYR A 217 -15.71 2.53 1.33
N ASP A 218 -16.49 1.88 0.46
CA ASP A 218 -17.26 0.70 0.84
C ASP A 218 -16.34 -0.50 1.09
N GLN A 219 -15.24 -0.63 0.36
CA GLN A 219 -14.22 -1.65 0.59
C GLN A 219 -13.47 -1.43 1.91
N CYS A 220 -13.11 -0.18 2.27
CA CYS A 220 -12.52 0.13 3.58
C CYS A 220 -13.47 -0.23 4.73
N ARG A 221 -14.76 0.12 4.58
CA ARG A 221 -15.80 -0.21 5.57
C ARG A 221 -15.96 -1.72 5.74
N GLU A 222 -15.97 -2.47 4.64
CA GLU A 222 -16.09 -3.93 4.68
C GLU A 222 -14.88 -4.58 5.34
N THR A 223 -13.66 -4.12 5.03
CA THR A 223 -12.43 -4.58 5.72
C THR A 223 -12.52 -4.34 7.23
N ALA A 224 -12.89 -3.14 7.67
CA ALA A 224 -13.01 -2.82 9.09
C ALA A 224 -14.07 -3.68 9.79
N ARG A 225 -15.23 -3.88 9.15
CA ARG A 225 -16.30 -4.72 9.65
C ARG A 225 -15.86 -6.18 9.82
N ARG A 226 -15.29 -6.79 8.75
CA ARG A 226 -14.81 -8.19 8.79
C ARG A 226 -13.71 -8.40 9.80
N LEU A 227 -12.81 -7.44 9.93
CA LEU A 227 -11.77 -7.50 10.96
C LEU A 227 -12.37 -7.45 12.36
N GLY A 228 -13.38 -6.59 12.58
CA GLY A 228 -14.11 -6.53 13.83
C GLY A 228 -14.79 -7.86 14.18
N ASP A 229 -15.47 -8.49 13.20
CA ASP A 229 -16.07 -9.81 13.35
C ASP A 229 -15.02 -10.88 13.72
N ALA A 230 -13.88 -10.89 13.03
CA ALA A 230 -12.80 -11.85 13.25
C ALA A 230 -12.12 -11.67 14.63
N LEU A 231 -12.06 -10.43 15.15
CA LEU A 231 -11.50 -10.12 16.48
C LEU A 231 -12.53 -10.23 17.60
N GLY A 232 -13.83 -10.37 17.29
CA GLY A 232 -14.91 -10.38 18.27
C GLY A 232 -15.08 -9.04 19.03
N ARG A 233 -14.72 -7.92 18.39
CA ARG A 233 -14.77 -6.57 18.99
C ARG A 233 -14.95 -5.47 17.95
N GLU A 234 -15.44 -4.32 18.37
CA GLU A 234 -15.63 -3.17 17.49
C GLU A 234 -14.30 -2.66 16.94
N VAL A 235 -14.28 -2.45 15.61
CA VAL A 235 -13.23 -1.73 14.89
C VAL A 235 -13.85 -0.49 14.25
N ARG A 236 -13.49 0.68 14.75
CA ARG A 236 -14.00 1.96 14.22
C ARG A 236 -13.22 2.38 12.98
N LEU A 237 -13.94 2.81 11.96
CA LEU A 237 -13.37 3.32 10.70
C LEU A 237 -13.04 4.80 10.79
N ALA A 238 -11.88 5.22 10.24
CA ALA A 238 -11.55 6.62 10.01
C ALA A 238 -10.63 6.80 8.78
N PHE A 239 -10.51 8.05 8.30
CA PHE A 239 -9.72 8.41 7.12
C PHE A 239 -8.72 9.51 7.47
N GLN A 240 -7.45 9.33 7.08
CA GLN A 240 -6.32 10.21 7.36
C GLN A 240 -5.88 11.01 6.13
N SER A 241 -4.86 11.85 6.28
CA SER A 241 -4.08 12.49 5.19
C SER A 241 -4.87 13.47 4.32
N ARG A 242 -5.96 14.04 4.82
CA ARG A 242 -6.70 15.06 4.07
C ARG A 242 -5.87 16.32 3.83
N PHE A 243 -6.05 16.92 2.67
CA PHE A 243 -5.43 18.22 2.38
C PHE A 243 -6.33 19.10 1.50
N GLY A 244 -6.05 20.42 1.53
CA GLY A 244 -6.82 21.40 0.74
C GLY A 244 -8.20 21.68 1.31
N ARG A 245 -9.10 22.23 0.46
CA ARG A 245 -10.42 22.70 0.87
C ARG A 245 -11.57 21.79 0.43
N ALA A 246 -11.28 20.76 -0.35
CA ALA A 246 -12.29 19.79 -0.79
C ALA A 246 -12.87 19.03 0.40
N GLU A 247 -14.08 18.52 0.25
CA GLU A 247 -14.63 17.55 1.18
C GLU A 247 -13.99 16.19 0.95
N TRP A 248 -13.61 15.51 2.05
CA TRP A 248 -12.95 14.21 2.05
C TRP A 248 -13.82 13.18 2.75
N LEU A 249 -13.55 11.89 2.49
CA LEU A 249 -14.20 10.77 3.17
C LEU A 249 -14.12 10.91 4.69
N ARG A 250 -15.23 10.62 5.37
CA ARG A 250 -15.39 10.77 6.82
C ARG A 250 -15.63 9.40 7.49
N PRO A 251 -15.39 9.30 8.82
CA PRO A 251 -14.86 10.33 9.74
C PRO A 251 -13.35 10.56 9.56
N TYR A 252 -12.85 11.73 9.97
CA TYR A 252 -11.43 12.06 9.88
C TYR A 252 -10.67 11.49 11.08
N THR A 253 -9.51 10.85 10.84
CA THR A 253 -8.70 10.21 11.87
C THR A 253 -8.24 11.21 12.94
N ASP A 254 -7.72 12.37 12.54
CA ASP A 254 -7.25 13.42 13.47
C ASP A 254 -8.37 13.95 14.36
N ALA A 255 -9.55 14.17 13.81
CA ALA A 255 -10.73 14.63 14.56
C ALA A 255 -11.25 13.53 15.49
N SER A 256 -11.30 12.27 15.04
CA SER A 256 -11.70 11.13 15.86
C SER A 256 -10.77 10.94 17.04
N LEU A 257 -9.45 10.96 16.83
CA LEU A 257 -8.47 10.82 17.89
C LEU A 257 -8.61 11.92 18.97
N ARG A 258 -8.93 13.14 18.58
CA ARG A 258 -9.16 14.25 19.52
C ARG A 258 -10.50 14.16 20.25
N ALA A 259 -11.51 13.58 19.64
CA ALA A 259 -12.84 13.48 20.23
C ALA A 259 -12.97 12.31 21.23
N LEU A 260 -12.32 11.19 20.97
CA LEU A 260 -12.43 9.93 21.72
C LEU A 260 -12.25 10.10 23.25
N PRO A 261 -11.27 10.86 23.76
CA PRO A 261 -11.13 11.03 25.22
C PRO A 261 -12.37 11.69 25.86
N GLY A 262 -13.00 12.66 25.16
CA GLY A 262 -14.26 13.29 25.59
C GLY A 262 -15.45 12.32 25.58
N GLU A 263 -15.39 11.24 24.79
CA GLU A 263 -16.36 10.14 24.77
C GLU A 263 -16.08 9.08 25.85
N GLY A 264 -15.04 9.26 26.66
CA GLY A 264 -14.63 8.30 27.71
C GLY A 264 -13.66 7.21 27.20
N VAL A 265 -13.20 7.29 25.95
CA VAL A 265 -12.22 6.37 25.38
C VAL A 265 -10.82 6.93 25.58
N THR A 266 -10.15 6.53 26.64
CA THR A 266 -8.80 7.03 26.99
C THR A 266 -7.67 6.06 26.61
N LYS A 267 -7.98 4.84 26.17
CA LYS A 267 -7.03 3.80 25.77
C LYS A 267 -7.38 3.26 24.40
N ILE A 268 -6.48 3.43 23.41
CA ILE A 268 -6.77 3.11 22.01
C ILE A 268 -5.62 2.33 21.37
N ALA A 269 -5.98 1.42 20.47
CA ALA A 269 -5.08 0.88 19.46
C ALA A 269 -5.46 1.43 18.07
N VAL A 270 -4.47 1.79 17.27
CA VAL A 270 -4.67 2.30 15.90
C VAL A 270 -3.97 1.38 14.91
N ILE A 271 -4.67 1.03 13.85
CA ILE A 271 -4.18 0.18 12.75
C ILE A 271 -4.37 0.89 11.41
N ALA A 272 -3.61 0.48 10.41
CA ALA A 272 -3.68 1.02 9.04
C ALA A 272 -3.90 -0.10 8.01
N PRO A 273 -5.11 -0.72 7.91
CA PRO A 273 -5.30 -1.92 7.10
C PRO A 273 -5.22 -1.67 5.58
N GLY A 274 -5.30 -0.42 5.14
CA GLY A 274 -5.10 -0.05 3.72
C GLY A 274 -3.66 -0.07 3.25
N PHE A 275 -2.69 -0.33 4.15
CA PHE A 275 -1.27 -0.29 3.87
C PHE A 275 -0.64 -1.67 4.05
N ALA A 276 0.00 -2.19 2.99
CA ALA A 276 0.69 -3.48 3.05
C ALA A 276 2.04 -3.40 3.78
N ALA A 277 2.61 -2.20 3.89
CA ALA A 277 3.87 -1.92 4.56
C ALA A 277 3.84 -0.55 5.22
N ASP A 278 4.55 -0.41 6.33
CA ASP A 278 4.71 0.86 7.03
C ASP A 278 5.39 1.91 6.16
N CYS A 279 4.90 3.13 6.26
CA CYS A 279 5.29 4.25 5.43
C CYS A 279 5.17 5.58 6.19
N LEU A 280 5.29 6.70 5.49
CA LEU A 280 5.16 8.03 6.09
C LEU A 280 3.80 8.21 6.78
N GLU A 281 2.75 7.78 6.10
CA GLU A 281 1.35 7.93 6.54
C GLU A 281 1.03 7.09 7.78
N THR A 282 1.77 6.01 8.02
CA THR A 282 1.57 5.14 9.19
C THR A 282 2.47 5.53 10.35
N LEU A 283 3.75 5.71 10.11
CA LEU A 283 4.73 5.94 11.16
C LEU A 283 4.74 7.41 11.64
N GLU A 284 4.73 8.39 10.72
CA GLU A 284 4.76 9.79 11.11
C GLU A 284 3.34 10.29 11.43
N GLU A 285 2.38 10.04 10.57
CA GLU A 285 1.04 10.61 10.75
C GLU A 285 0.26 9.93 11.87
N LEU A 286 0.26 8.59 11.96
CA LEU A 286 -0.48 7.87 13.00
C LEU A 286 0.35 7.65 14.26
N ALA A 287 1.53 7.02 14.16
CA ALA A 287 2.29 6.63 15.34
C ALA A 287 2.92 7.82 16.08
N ILE A 288 3.30 8.90 15.39
CA ILE A 288 3.87 10.11 16.02
C ILE A 288 2.80 11.16 16.23
N ARG A 289 2.25 11.76 15.16
CA ARG A 289 1.28 12.88 15.29
C ARG A 289 -0.05 12.46 15.86
N GLY A 290 -0.58 11.31 15.44
CA GLY A 290 -1.84 10.78 15.94
C GLY A 290 -1.77 10.48 17.42
N ARG A 291 -0.67 9.87 17.88
CA ARG A 291 -0.40 9.64 19.30
C ARG A 291 -0.36 10.95 20.09
N ALA A 292 0.36 11.94 19.61
CA ALA A 292 0.43 13.25 20.25
C ALA A 292 -0.96 13.89 20.38
N ALA A 293 -1.72 13.92 19.26
CA ALA A 293 -3.07 14.48 19.25
C ALA A 293 -4.04 13.81 20.24
N PHE A 294 -3.98 12.48 20.37
CA PHE A 294 -4.81 11.73 21.30
C PHE A 294 -4.45 12.01 22.75
N LEU A 295 -3.15 11.97 23.11
CA LEU A 295 -2.70 12.21 24.47
C LEU A 295 -2.95 13.65 24.91
N GLU A 296 -2.68 14.65 24.05
CA GLU A 296 -2.97 16.07 24.31
C GLU A 296 -4.47 16.34 24.54
N SER A 297 -5.34 15.49 24.02
CA SER A 297 -6.79 15.61 24.17
C SER A 297 -7.35 14.85 25.39
N GLY A 298 -6.49 14.28 26.25
CA GLY A 298 -6.87 13.59 27.49
C GLY A 298 -6.84 12.06 27.39
N GLY A 299 -6.32 11.48 26.32
CA GLY A 299 -6.03 10.05 26.25
C GLY A 299 -4.90 9.66 27.19
N SER A 300 -4.94 8.43 27.73
CA SER A 300 -3.91 7.91 28.64
C SER A 300 -2.94 6.95 27.96
N ASP A 301 -3.45 6.06 27.10
CA ASP A 301 -2.65 5.01 26.46
C ASP A 301 -2.98 4.90 24.98
N PHE A 302 -1.94 4.95 24.16
CA PHE A 302 -2.04 4.87 22.72
C PHE A 302 -1.04 3.84 22.17
N ALA A 303 -1.50 2.92 21.33
CA ALA A 303 -0.65 2.01 20.58
C ALA A 303 -0.94 2.14 19.08
N TYR A 304 0.07 2.37 18.27
CA TYR A 304 0.02 2.08 16.85
C TYR A 304 0.47 0.64 16.64
N LEU A 305 -0.36 -0.17 16.00
CA LEU A 305 -0.02 -1.54 15.64
C LEU A 305 0.50 -1.56 14.21
N PRO A 306 1.71 -2.12 13.96
CA PRO A 306 2.34 -2.10 12.65
C PRO A 306 1.48 -2.72 11.55
N CYS A 307 1.69 -2.30 10.31
CA CYS A 307 1.18 -2.99 9.13
C CYS A 307 1.67 -4.45 9.07
N LEU A 308 1.14 -5.23 8.14
CA LEU A 308 1.59 -6.63 7.97
C LEU A 308 3.08 -6.75 7.61
N ASN A 309 3.62 -5.73 6.93
CA ASN A 309 5.05 -5.63 6.59
C ASN A 309 5.58 -6.90 5.90
N ASP A 310 6.79 -7.32 6.23
CA ASP A 310 7.45 -8.55 5.76
C ASP A 310 7.28 -9.74 6.73
N SER A 311 6.27 -9.69 7.59
CA SER A 311 5.98 -10.76 8.55
C SER A 311 5.64 -12.10 7.86
N ALA A 312 5.89 -13.21 8.54
CA ALA A 312 5.56 -14.54 8.03
C ALA A 312 4.08 -14.67 7.67
N VAL A 313 3.20 -14.03 8.45
CA VAL A 313 1.75 -13.99 8.20
C VAL A 313 1.42 -13.24 6.89
N CYS A 314 2.10 -12.12 6.63
CA CYS A 314 1.97 -11.38 5.36
C CYS A 314 2.42 -12.22 4.17
N ILE A 315 3.57 -12.88 4.27
CA ILE A 315 4.11 -13.68 3.17
C ILE A 315 3.22 -14.89 2.87
N GLU A 316 2.67 -15.56 3.88
CA GLU A 316 1.70 -16.64 3.70
C GLU A 316 0.42 -16.16 3.02
N MET A 317 -0.11 -15.02 3.44
CA MET A 317 -1.27 -14.37 2.81
C MET A 317 -0.98 -14.04 1.34
N LEU A 318 0.12 -13.33 1.05
CA LEU A 318 0.50 -12.99 -0.33
C LEU A 318 0.73 -14.23 -1.19
N ARG A 319 1.37 -15.27 -0.66
CA ARG A 319 1.55 -16.55 -1.35
C ARG A 319 0.20 -17.18 -1.73
N THR A 320 -0.77 -17.12 -0.82
CA THR A 320 -2.12 -17.64 -1.06
C THR A 320 -2.85 -16.85 -2.14
N LEU A 321 -2.88 -15.52 -2.04
CA LEU A 321 -3.56 -14.64 -3.00
C LEU A 321 -2.94 -14.75 -4.39
N ILE A 322 -1.62 -14.63 -4.47
CA ILE A 322 -0.86 -14.70 -5.73
C ILE A 322 -0.93 -16.12 -6.32
N GLY A 323 -0.84 -17.15 -5.50
CA GLY A 323 -0.91 -18.54 -5.93
C GLY A 323 -2.18 -18.86 -6.72
N ARG A 324 -3.34 -18.34 -6.29
CA ARG A 324 -4.62 -18.47 -7.02
C ARG A 324 -4.54 -17.84 -8.42
N GLU A 325 -3.90 -16.69 -8.54
CA GLU A 325 -3.74 -16.01 -9.83
C GLU A 325 -2.74 -16.70 -10.76
N LEU A 326 -1.85 -17.52 -10.21
CA LEU A 326 -0.89 -18.31 -10.98
C LEU A 326 -1.43 -19.68 -11.42
N GLU A 327 -2.63 -20.07 -11.01
CA GLU A 327 -3.25 -21.33 -11.45
C GLU A 327 -3.34 -21.40 -12.98
N GLY A 328 -2.95 -22.54 -13.55
CA GLY A 328 -2.86 -22.77 -14.99
C GLY A 328 -1.70 -22.04 -15.71
N TRP A 329 -0.90 -21.26 -14.96
CA TRP A 329 0.37 -20.72 -15.46
C TRP A 329 1.57 -21.54 -15.01
N LEU A 330 1.53 -22.10 -13.83
CA LEU A 330 2.50 -23.07 -13.34
C LEU A 330 2.12 -24.48 -13.81
N ALA A 331 3.12 -25.32 -14.08
CA ALA A 331 2.86 -26.73 -14.32
C ALA A 331 2.24 -27.36 -13.05
N PRO A 332 1.29 -28.27 -13.15
CA PRO A 332 0.85 -29.05 -12.00
C PRO A 332 2.06 -29.79 -11.40
N GLU A 333 2.15 -29.79 -10.07
CA GLU A 333 3.17 -30.54 -9.33
C GLU A 333 3.04 -32.04 -9.55
#